data_a84d0ad370700bbdab9653d301cc4e17
#
_entry.id   a84d0ad370700bbdab9653d301cc4e17
#
_cell.length_a   1.000
_cell.length_b   1.000
_cell.length_c   1.000
_cell.angle_alpha   90.00
_cell.angle_beta   90.00
_cell.angle_gamma   90.00
#
_symmetry.space_group_name_H-M   'P 1'
#
loop_
_entity.id
_entity.type
_entity.pdbx_description
1 polymer ?
#
loop_
_entity_poly.entity_id
_entity_poly.type
_entity_poly.pdbx_seq_one_letter_code
_entity_poly.pdbx_strand_id
1 'polypeptide(L)'
;LFETLNIPSYQSNITVEFSHVTGEWKINNKNVLEDNPLVNTTYGTSGSSANGKNALELCELALNLREAKIYDTVYVDGRERKKLNEKATLEARIKQQDLKDAFKKWLFADEKRSEKITEYYNRHFNSIKPREYNGEYLTFPGMTADITLKKHQKDAVAHTLYGGNTLLA
;
A
#
# COMPACT_ATOMS: atom_id res chain seq x y z
N LEU A 1 -8.09 12.19 2.28
CA LEU A 1 -9.33 11.42 2.18
C LEU A 1 -10.54 12.33 1.91
N PHE A 2 -10.79 13.35 2.75
CA PHE A 2 -11.94 14.25 2.58
C PHE A 2 -11.92 14.99 1.24
N GLU A 3 -10.77 15.52 0.85
CA GLU A 3 -10.61 16.17 -0.46
C GLU A 3 -10.76 15.15 -1.61
N THR A 4 -10.26 13.93 -1.45
CA THR A 4 -10.40 12.85 -2.45
C THR A 4 -11.86 12.46 -2.65
N LEU A 5 -12.61 12.36 -1.56
CA LEU A 5 -14.03 12.00 -1.58
C LEU A 5 -14.97 13.19 -1.76
N ASN A 6 -14.43 14.41 -1.88
CA ASN A 6 -15.19 15.66 -1.96
C ASN A 6 -16.22 15.83 -0.83
N ILE A 7 -15.82 15.46 0.39
CA ILE A 7 -16.64 15.55 1.59
C ILE A 7 -16.23 16.80 2.37
N PRO A 8 -17.18 17.65 2.78
CA PRO A 8 -16.89 18.83 3.57
C PRO A 8 -16.29 18.46 4.93
N SER A 9 -15.04 18.86 5.18
CA SER A 9 -14.29 18.49 6.41
C SER A 9 -14.89 19.07 7.70
N TYR A 10 -15.62 20.18 7.62
CA TYR A 10 -16.25 20.86 8.77
C TYR A 10 -17.46 20.07 9.34
N GLN A 11 -17.98 19.09 8.61
CA GLN A 11 -19.14 18.27 9.06
C GLN A 11 -18.72 17.01 9.81
N SER A 12 -17.43 16.75 9.95
CA SER A 12 -16.98 15.47 10.48
C SER A 12 -15.99 15.64 11.63
N ASN A 13 -16.30 15.09 12.79
CA ASN A 13 -15.36 14.87 13.89
C ASN A 13 -14.53 13.59 13.67
N ILE A 14 -14.19 13.27 12.42
CA ILE A 14 -13.44 12.08 12.06
C ILE A 14 -11.96 12.35 12.33
N THR A 15 -11.33 11.51 13.14
CA THR A 15 -9.89 11.57 13.40
C THR A 15 -9.22 10.28 12.93
N VAL A 16 -7.98 10.41 12.45
CA VAL A 16 -7.14 9.30 12.04
C VAL A 16 -5.93 9.26 12.97
N GLU A 17 -5.76 8.18 13.69
CA GLU A 17 -4.72 8.01 14.71
C GLU A 17 -3.90 6.77 14.43
N PHE A 18 -2.60 6.84 14.72
CA PHE A 18 -1.72 5.69 14.71
C PHE A 18 -1.40 5.26 16.12
N SER A 19 -1.69 4.00 16.45
CA SER A 19 -1.37 3.42 17.74
C SER A 19 0.02 2.79 17.70
N HIS A 20 0.98 3.39 18.40
CA HIS A 20 2.33 2.83 18.53
C HIS A 20 2.36 1.50 19.29
N VAL A 21 1.34 1.22 20.10
CA VAL A 21 1.24 -0.02 20.88
C VAL A 21 0.84 -1.19 20.00
N THR A 22 -0.15 -0.99 19.12
CA THR A 22 -0.67 -2.05 18.23
C THR A 22 -0.03 -2.02 16.85
N GLY A 23 0.65 -0.92 16.48
CA GLY A 23 1.18 -0.71 15.12
C GLY A 23 0.08 -0.50 14.07
N GLU A 24 -1.12 -0.12 14.49
CA GLU A 24 -2.29 -0.01 13.61
C GLU A 24 -2.82 1.40 13.51
N TRP A 25 -3.33 1.73 12.33
CA TRP A 25 -4.11 2.94 12.08
C TRP A 25 -5.55 2.72 12.48
N LYS A 26 -6.15 3.72 13.12
CA LYS A 26 -7.55 3.72 13.52
C LYS A 26 -8.24 4.98 13.03
N ILE A 27 -9.42 4.81 12.46
CA ILE A 27 -10.30 5.91 12.09
C ILE A 27 -11.44 5.94 13.10
N ASN A 28 -11.57 7.04 13.84
CA ASN A 28 -12.63 7.21 14.80
C ASN A 28 -13.85 7.88 14.14
N ASN A 29 -15.02 7.70 14.73
CA ASN A 29 -16.31 8.26 14.28
C ASN A 29 -16.66 7.91 12.82
N LYS A 30 -16.41 6.69 12.41
CA LYS A 30 -16.67 6.20 11.04
C LYS A 30 -18.14 6.30 10.61
N ASN A 31 -19.07 6.35 11.55
CA ASN A 31 -20.51 6.34 11.30
C ASN A 31 -21.11 7.76 11.18
N VAL A 32 -20.34 8.81 11.39
CA VAL A 32 -20.84 10.21 11.30
C VAL A 32 -21.34 10.56 9.89
N LEU A 33 -20.92 9.82 8.87
CA LEU A 33 -21.30 10.05 7.47
C LEU A 33 -22.25 8.95 6.95
N GLU A 34 -23.09 8.37 7.79
CA GLU A 34 -24.02 7.29 7.40
C GLU A 34 -24.99 7.70 6.29
N ASP A 35 -25.34 8.99 6.19
CA ASP A 35 -26.24 9.50 5.16
C ASP A 35 -25.53 9.95 3.86
N ASN A 36 -24.19 9.86 3.81
CA ASN A 36 -23.44 10.33 2.64
C ASN A 36 -23.32 9.23 1.57
N PRO A 37 -23.94 9.41 0.37
CA PRO A 37 -23.89 8.41 -0.69
C PRO A 37 -22.49 8.08 -1.20
N LEU A 38 -21.56 9.05 -1.17
CA LEU A 38 -20.17 8.82 -1.57
C LEU A 38 -19.48 7.83 -0.63
N VAL A 39 -19.77 7.93 0.67
CA VAL A 39 -19.17 7.07 1.71
C VAL A 39 -19.80 5.69 1.70
N ASN A 40 -21.11 5.59 1.48
CA ASN A 40 -21.86 4.34 1.67
C ASN A 40 -22.03 3.53 0.39
N THR A 41 -22.12 4.19 -0.77
CA THR A 41 -22.45 3.53 -2.03
C THR A 41 -21.34 3.65 -3.06
N THR A 42 -20.80 4.87 -3.28
CA THR A 42 -19.78 5.08 -4.32
C THR A 42 -18.49 4.41 -3.94
N TYR A 43 -17.99 4.65 -2.74
CA TYR A 43 -16.73 4.09 -2.22
C TYR A 43 -16.91 3.08 -1.08
N GLY A 44 -18.16 2.73 -0.76
CA GLY A 44 -18.54 1.77 0.26
C GLY A 44 -19.53 0.75 -0.27
N THR A 45 -19.85 -0.23 0.56
CA THR A 45 -20.85 -1.28 0.32
C THR A 45 -21.94 -1.31 1.40
N SER A 46 -21.90 -0.39 2.37
CA SER A 46 -22.90 -0.32 3.44
C SER A 46 -24.30 0.02 2.93
N GLY A 47 -24.41 0.70 1.80
CA GLY A 47 -25.70 0.97 1.15
C GLY A 47 -26.28 -0.21 0.35
N SER A 48 -25.46 -1.20 -0.01
CA SER A 48 -25.89 -2.36 -0.82
C SER A 48 -25.93 -3.68 -0.07
N SER A 49 -25.34 -3.76 1.12
CA SER A 49 -25.28 -4.99 1.93
C SER A 49 -25.49 -4.69 3.42
N ALA A 50 -26.33 -5.46 4.10
CA ALA A 50 -26.61 -5.32 5.53
C ALA A 50 -25.33 -5.40 6.41
N ASN A 51 -24.34 -6.17 5.98
CA ASN A 51 -23.02 -6.30 6.64
C ASN A 51 -21.92 -5.60 5.84
N GLY A 52 -22.30 -4.70 4.93
CA GLY A 52 -21.36 -3.92 4.11
C GLY A 52 -20.50 -2.98 4.94
N LYS A 53 -19.42 -2.54 4.36
CA LYS A 53 -18.47 -1.58 4.94
C LYS A 53 -18.56 -0.24 4.24
N ASN A 54 -18.55 0.82 5.03
CA ASN A 54 -18.46 2.16 4.46
C ASN A 54 -17.02 2.49 3.99
N ALA A 55 -16.87 3.59 3.26
CA ALA A 55 -15.56 4.01 2.71
C ALA A 55 -14.49 4.22 3.80
N LEU A 56 -14.88 4.69 4.99
CA LEU A 56 -13.93 4.95 6.10
C LEU A 56 -13.43 3.63 6.69
N GLU A 57 -14.28 2.62 6.82
CA GLU A 57 -13.89 1.29 7.25
C GLU A 57 -12.97 0.61 6.23
N LEU A 58 -13.29 0.75 4.93
CA LEU A 58 -12.43 0.23 3.85
C LEU A 58 -11.09 0.96 3.79
N CYS A 59 -11.08 2.27 4.07
CA CYS A 59 -9.87 3.06 4.19
C CYS A 59 -9.00 2.60 5.38
N GLU A 60 -9.59 2.37 6.56
CA GLU A 60 -8.88 1.85 7.73
C GLU A 60 -8.22 0.50 7.44
N LEU A 61 -8.93 -0.41 6.76
CA LEU A 61 -8.37 -1.68 6.33
C LEU A 61 -7.20 -1.47 5.35
N ALA A 62 -7.33 -0.53 4.41
CA ALA A 62 -6.28 -0.23 3.44
C ALA A 62 -5.03 0.36 4.11
N LEU A 63 -5.18 1.26 5.09
CA LEU A 63 -4.08 1.82 5.89
C LEU A 63 -3.32 0.74 6.66
N ASN A 64 -4.03 -0.29 7.11
CA ASN A 64 -3.46 -1.44 7.81
C ASN A 64 -3.05 -2.59 6.87
N LEU A 65 -3.00 -2.37 5.56
CA LEU A 65 -2.63 -3.36 4.53
C LEU A 65 -3.50 -4.64 4.58
N ARG A 66 -4.75 -4.49 5.03
CA ARG A 66 -5.73 -5.59 5.13
C ARG A 66 -6.74 -5.52 4.00
N GLU A 67 -7.13 -6.68 3.49
CA GLU A 67 -8.22 -6.79 2.52
C GLU A 67 -9.58 -6.84 3.22
N ALA A 68 -10.59 -6.26 2.57
CA ALA A 68 -11.96 -6.35 3.05
C ALA A 68 -12.47 -7.80 2.99
N LYS A 69 -13.18 -8.20 4.06
CA LYS A 69 -13.91 -9.47 4.15
C LYS A 69 -15.28 -9.18 4.77
N ILE A 70 -16.34 -9.68 4.15
CA ILE A 70 -17.72 -9.55 4.60
C ILE A 70 -18.24 -10.92 5.02
N TYR A 71 -18.86 -10.97 6.19
CA TYR A 71 -19.38 -12.21 6.74
C TYR A 71 -20.87 -12.06 7.00
N ASP A 72 -21.66 -13.06 6.62
CA ASP A 72 -23.05 -13.19 7.00
C ASP A 72 -23.16 -14.04 8.25
N THR A 73 -24.12 -13.69 9.10
CA THR A 73 -24.49 -14.50 10.25
C THR A 73 -25.48 -15.55 9.79
N VAL A 74 -25.13 -16.81 9.94
CA VAL A 74 -25.99 -17.96 9.63
C VAL A 74 -26.24 -18.76 10.91
N TYR A 75 -27.46 -19.28 11.07
CA TYR A 75 -27.79 -20.15 12.20
C TYR A 75 -27.65 -21.61 11.76
N VAL A 76 -26.79 -22.36 12.44
CA VAL A 76 -26.59 -23.79 12.24
C VAL A 76 -26.76 -24.47 13.59
N ASP A 77 -27.68 -25.40 13.68
CA ASP A 77 -28.02 -26.12 14.94
C ASP A 77 -28.33 -25.20 16.12
N GLY A 78 -29.06 -24.09 15.85
CA GLY A 78 -29.39 -23.10 16.87
C GLY A 78 -28.25 -22.22 17.36
N ARG A 79 -27.08 -22.30 16.72
CA ARG A 79 -25.89 -21.47 17.04
C ARG A 79 -25.55 -20.52 15.91
N GLU A 80 -25.19 -19.30 16.26
CA GLU A 80 -24.70 -18.32 15.31
C GLU A 80 -23.30 -18.72 14.78
N ARG A 81 -23.15 -18.72 13.46
CA ARG A 81 -21.87 -18.90 12.78
C ARG A 81 -21.67 -17.81 11.73
N LYS A 82 -20.44 -17.33 11.60
CA LYS A 82 -20.05 -16.39 10.54
C LYS A 82 -19.66 -17.17 9.30
N LYS A 83 -20.35 -16.94 8.19
CA LYS A 83 -20.03 -17.50 6.87
C LYS A 83 -19.53 -16.38 5.96
N LEU A 84 -18.41 -16.59 5.28
CA LEU A 84 -17.89 -15.62 4.32
C LEU A 84 -18.90 -15.43 3.18
N ASN A 85 -19.30 -14.17 2.93
CA ASN A 85 -20.08 -13.80 1.76
C ASN A 85 -19.12 -13.40 0.64
N GLU A 86 -18.87 -14.32 -0.28
CA GLU A 86 -17.89 -14.13 -1.37
C GLU A 86 -18.27 -12.96 -2.28
N LYS A 87 -19.55 -12.83 -2.64
CA LYS A 87 -20.03 -11.75 -3.53
C LYS A 87 -19.84 -10.37 -2.87
N ALA A 88 -20.31 -10.20 -1.64
CA ALA A 88 -20.15 -8.94 -0.91
C ALA A 88 -18.68 -8.65 -0.60
N THR A 89 -17.87 -9.67 -0.35
CA THR A 89 -16.40 -9.53 -0.16
C THR A 89 -15.72 -9.04 -1.43
N LEU A 90 -16.07 -9.60 -2.59
CA LEU A 90 -15.53 -9.16 -3.87
C LEU A 90 -15.89 -7.70 -4.16
N GLU A 91 -17.15 -7.32 -3.97
CA GLU A 91 -17.63 -5.95 -4.12
C GLU A 91 -16.85 -4.99 -3.20
N ALA A 92 -16.68 -5.33 -1.92
CA ALA A 92 -15.95 -4.52 -0.97
C ALA A 92 -14.46 -4.35 -1.35
N ARG A 93 -13.82 -5.39 -1.91
CA ARG A 93 -12.44 -5.31 -2.41
C ARG A 93 -12.31 -4.41 -3.64
N ILE A 94 -13.27 -4.45 -4.56
CA ILE A 94 -13.31 -3.54 -5.71
C ILE A 94 -13.41 -2.09 -5.21
N LYS A 95 -14.34 -1.79 -4.29
CA LYS A 95 -14.48 -0.46 -3.69
C LYS A 95 -13.21 -0.02 -2.94
N GLN A 96 -12.56 -0.93 -2.23
CA GLN A 96 -11.29 -0.66 -1.57
C GLN A 96 -10.18 -0.31 -2.58
N GLN A 97 -10.16 -0.97 -3.73
CA GLN A 97 -9.22 -0.65 -4.81
C GLN A 97 -9.55 0.70 -5.46
N ASP A 98 -10.83 0.99 -5.73
CA ASP A 98 -11.28 2.29 -6.25
C ASP A 98 -10.86 3.44 -5.34
N LEU A 99 -10.95 3.25 -4.00
CA LEU A 99 -10.46 4.21 -3.01
C LEU A 99 -8.96 4.47 -3.13
N LYS A 100 -8.15 3.43 -3.26
CA LYS A 100 -6.70 3.54 -3.44
C LYS A 100 -6.35 4.27 -4.73
N ASP A 101 -7.06 3.97 -5.81
CA ASP A 101 -6.83 4.58 -7.11
C ASP A 101 -7.28 6.06 -7.13
N ALA A 102 -8.40 6.38 -6.48
CA ALA A 102 -8.84 7.76 -6.30
C ALA A 102 -7.82 8.56 -5.48
N PHE A 103 -7.30 8.00 -4.39
CA PHE A 103 -6.25 8.64 -3.60
C PHE A 103 -4.97 8.85 -4.40
N LYS A 104 -4.55 7.86 -5.18
CA LYS A 104 -3.37 7.96 -6.05
C LYS A 104 -3.55 9.08 -7.09
N LYS A 105 -4.71 9.12 -7.76
CA LYS A 105 -5.01 10.20 -8.72
C LYS A 105 -4.98 11.57 -8.07
N TRP A 106 -5.62 11.72 -6.91
CA TRP A 106 -5.62 12.98 -6.16
C TRP A 106 -4.20 13.39 -5.75
N LEU A 107 -3.37 12.44 -5.31
CA LEU A 107 -2.01 12.71 -4.87
C LEU A 107 -1.15 13.30 -5.97
N PHE A 108 -1.24 12.75 -7.19
CA PHE A 108 -0.43 13.16 -8.34
C PHE A 108 -1.10 14.26 -9.20
N ALA A 109 -2.32 14.66 -8.90
CA ALA A 109 -3.00 15.74 -9.63
C ALA A 109 -2.42 17.14 -9.33
N ASP A 110 -1.78 17.31 -8.19
CA ASP A 110 -1.16 18.56 -7.74
C ASP A 110 0.36 18.39 -7.68
N GLU A 111 1.10 19.20 -8.45
CA GLU A 111 2.55 19.11 -8.56
C GLU A 111 3.25 19.35 -7.21
N LYS A 112 2.85 20.38 -6.46
CA LYS A 112 3.46 20.70 -5.16
C LYS A 112 3.28 19.59 -4.12
N ARG A 113 2.11 18.94 -4.14
CA ARG A 113 1.80 17.81 -3.26
C ARG A 113 2.62 16.59 -3.64
N SER A 114 2.71 16.31 -4.94
CA SER A 114 3.53 15.21 -5.49
C SER A 114 5.01 15.40 -5.17
N GLU A 115 5.56 16.60 -5.39
CA GLU A 115 6.95 16.92 -5.06
C GLU A 115 7.25 16.75 -3.57
N LYS A 116 6.41 17.30 -2.70
CA LYS A 116 6.58 17.21 -1.24
C LYS A 116 6.61 15.77 -0.74
N ILE A 117 5.74 14.91 -1.27
CA ILE A 117 5.70 13.49 -0.88
C ILE A 117 6.87 12.73 -1.46
N THR A 118 7.26 13.01 -2.70
CA THR A 118 8.44 12.41 -3.34
C THR A 118 9.70 12.78 -2.58
N GLU A 119 9.87 14.04 -2.20
CA GLU A 119 11.01 14.48 -1.40
C GLU A 119 11.04 13.78 -0.04
N TYR A 120 9.89 13.72 0.66
CA TYR A 120 9.79 13.02 1.93
C TYR A 120 10.15 11.54 1.81
N TYR A 121 9.61 10.86 0.79
CA TYR A 121 9.89 9.45 0.53
C TYR A 121 11.37 9.22 0.22
N ASN A 122 11.95 10.02 -0.66
CA ASN A 122 13.36 9.89 -1.05
C ASN A 122 14.29 10.13 0.14
N ARG A 123 13.98 11.10 1.00
CA ARG A 123 14.78 11.40 2.20
C ARG A 123 14.77 10.27 3.21
N HIS A 124 13.63 9.57 3.39
CA HIS A 124 13.47 8.57 4.46
C HIS A 124 13.69 7.13 3.99
N PHE A 125 13.40 6.83 2.74
CA PHE A 125 13.42 5.46 2.22
C PHE A 125 14.44 5.22 1.10
N ASN A 126 14.77 6.25 0.32
CA ASN A 126 15.76 6.16 -0.76
C ASN A 126 17.08 6.89 -0.43
N SER A 127 17.36 7.15 0.83
CA SER A 127 18.58 7.82 1.27
C SER A 127 19.83 6.92 1.16
N ILE A 128 19.66 5.61 1.04
CA ILE A 128 20.74 4.65 0.92
C ILE A 128 20.89 4.32 -0.57
N LYS A 129 22.00 4.81 -1.17
CA LYS A 129 22.40 4.38 -2.50
C LYS A 129 23.24 3.10 -2.36
N PRO A 130 22.81 1.97 -2.95
CA PRO A 130 23.62 0.77 -2.98
C PRO A 130 24.99 1.08 -3.61
N ARG A 131 26.06 0.50 -3.06
CA ARG A 131 27.39 0.66 -3.62
C ARG A 131 27.45 -0.03 -4.98
N GLU A 132 27.79 0.72 -6.02
CA GLU A 132 28.02 0.18 -7.34
C GLU A 132 29.50 -0.18 -7.49
N TYR A 133 29.77 -1.34 -8.03
CA TYR A 133 31.10 -1.83 -8.28
C TYR A 133 31.36 -1.82 -9.79
N ASN A 134 32.33 -1.01 -10.23
CA ASN A 134 32.76 -0.97 -11.63
C ASN A 134 34.05 -1.77 -11.77
N GLY A 135 34.02 -2.86 -12.55
CA GLY A 135 35.15 -3.74 -12.78
C GLY A 135 35.91 -3.43 -14.08
N GLU A 136 35.60 -2.36 -14.81
CA GLU A 136 36.19 -2.07 -16.12
C GLU A 136 37.73 -1.90 -16.08
N TYR A 137 38.23 -1.38 -14.96
CA TYR A 137 39.70 -1.17 -14.75
C TYR A 137 40.45 -2.44 -14.30
N LEU A 138 39.74 -3.52 -14.01
CA LEU A 138 40.36 -4.76 -13.55
C LEU A 138 41.11 -5.44 -14.70
N THR A 139 42.35 -5.82 -14.44
CA THR A 139 43.14 -6.68 -15.30
C THR A 139 43.19 -8.09 -14.74
N PHE A 140 43.19 -9.07 -15.61
CA PHE A 140 43.13 -10.49 -15.23
C PHE A 140 44.42 -11.22 -15.72
N PRO A 141 45.58 -11.00 -15.04
CA PRO A 141 46.81 -11.67 -15.41
C PRO A 141 46.64 -13.18 -15.21
N GLY A 142 47.00 -13.97 -16.25
CA GLY A 142 46.89 -15.42 -16.23
C GLY A 142 45.59 -15.98 -16.84
N MET A 143 44.68 -15.11 -17.27
CA MET A 143 43.52 -15.55 -18.04
C MET A 143 43.90 -15.81 -19.50
N THR A 144 43.30 -16.83 -20.13
CA THR A 144 43.50 -17.16 -21.53
C THR A 144 43.09 -16.00 -22.45
N ALA A 145 43.91 -15.67 -23.43
CA ALA A 145 43.69 -14.54 -24.35
C ALA A 145 42.38 -14.64 -25.17
N ASP A 146 41.88 -15.84 -25.36
CA ASP A 146 40.65 -16.11 -26.11
C ASP A 146 39.37 -15.79 -25.35
N ILE A 147 39.45 -15.49 -24.04
CA ILE A 147 38.31 -15.20 -23.19
C ILE A 147 38.27 -13.72 -22.87
N THR A 148 37.20 -13.04 -23.30
CA THR A 148 36.93 -11.65 -22.94
C THR A 148 35.75 -11.57 -22.00
N LEU A 149 35.97 -11.08 -20.78
CA LEU A 149 34.90 -10.90 -19.79
C LEU A 149 33.95 -9.76 -20.21
N LYS A 150 32.67 -10.01 -20.13
CA LYS A 150 31.63 -8.98 -20.31
C LYS A 150 31.64 -8.01 -19.13
N LYS A 151 31.07 -6.82 -19.30
CA LYS A 151 31.00 -5.78 -18.27
C LYS A 151 30.47 -6.32 -16.94
N HIS A 152 29.29 -6.96 -16.95
CA HIS A 152 28.69 -7.49 -15.73
C HIS A 152 29.54 -8.55 -15.01
N GLN A 153 30.34 -9.31 -15.74
CA GLN A 153 31.29 -10.28 -15.16
C GLN A 153 32.46 -9.57 -14.47
N LYS A 154 33.00 -8.51 -15.06
CA LYS A 154 34.02 -7.67 -14.43
C LYS A 154 33.48 -6.97 -13.18
N ASP A 155 32.25 -6.45 -13.25
CA ASP A 155 31.59 -5.81 -12.11
C ASP A 155 31.32 -6.80 -10.97
N ALA A 156 30.95 -8.05 -11.28
CA ALA A 156 30.83 -9.12 -10.29
C ALA A 156 32.15 -9.45 -9.59
N VAL A 157 33.24 -9.50 -10.34
CA VAL A 157 34.61 -9.68 -9.75
C VAL A 157 34.92 -8.50 -8.84
N ALA A 158 34.69 -7.26 -9.28
CA ALA A 158 34.90 -6.07 -8.46
C ALA A 158 34.07 -6.12 -7.18
N HIS A 159 32.82 -6.56 -7.28
CA HIS A 159 31.95 -6.74 -6.12
C HIS A 159 32.52 -7.76 -5.13
N THR A 160 33.02 -8.88 -5.62
CA THR A 160 33.65 -9.92 -4.77
C THR A 160 34.93 -9.42 -4.09
N LEU A 161 35.72 -8.65 -4.80
CA LEU A 161 36.99 -8.13 -4.28
C LEU A 161 36.80 -7.02 -3.23
N TYR A 162 35.85 -6.13 -3.45
CA TYR A 162 35.68 -4.92 -2.63
C TYR A 162 34.42 -4.93 -1.75
N GLY A 163 33.51 -5.85 -1.96
CA GLY A 163 32.23 -5.95 -1.23
C GLY A 163 32.30 -6.79 0.05
N GLY A 164 33.36 -7.54 0.25
CA GLY A 164 33.45 -8.50 1.36
C GLY A 164 32.65 -9.78 1.07
N ASN A 165 31.87 -10.25 2.03
CA ASN A 165 31.02 -11.45 1.83
C ASN A 165 29.96 -11.17 0.77
N THR A 166 30.03 -11.87 -0.35
CA THR A 166 29.20 -11.60 -1.53
C THR A 166 28.48 -12.86 -1.98
N LEU A 167 27.18 -12.74 -2.25
CA LEU A 167 26.38 -13.72 -2.95
C LEU A 167 26.09 -13.19 -4.36
N LEU A 168 26.52 -13.91 -5.38
CA LEU A 168 26.21 -13.64 -6.78
C LEU A 168 25.09 -14.59 -7.22
N ALA A 169 23.94 -14.04 -7.65
CA ALA A 169 22.78 -14.79 -8.13
C ALA A 169 22.60 -14.58 -9.64
#